data_08d74d9550d8656a92a1e908c9915412
#
_entry.id   08d74d9550d8656a92a1e908c9915412
#
_cell.length_a   1.000
_cell.length_b   1.000
_cell.length_c   1.000
_cell.angle_alpha   90.00
_cell.angle_beta   90.00
_cell.angle_gamma   90.00
#
_symmetry.space_group_name_H-M   'P 1'
#
loop_
_entity.id
_entity.type
_entity.pdbx_description
1 polymer ?
#
loop_
_entity_poly.entity_id
_entity_poly.type
_entity_poly.pdbx_seq_one_letter_code
_entity_poly.pdbx_strand_id
1 'polypeptide(L)'
;HYPLRRQRQMCIRDRILDANDWLSVQVHPDDAYGMEHEGELGKTECWYIIDAEEGAEIIYGHKAQTKEELATLIEAGDWDGLLSKTPVKKGDFFFVPSGTMHAIGPGILILETQQSSDTTYRVYDFDRRDDQGNQRELHIQQSLEVLNLGEPQNSVPSTVKTMQLEMTCLTSNAFFTVYKWKFSGLVDFKQSAPYLLCSVLSGNGTLTVDSRIYCLKKGDHFLLPNNVTDWEIDGQLEMIVSHPNEA
;
A
#
# COMPACT_ATOMS: atom_id res chain seq x y z
N HIS A 1 20.10 15.33 21.64
CA HIS A 1 18.89 15.16 20.83
C HIS A 1 19.20 14.82 19.38
N TYR A 2 19.66 13.57 19.11
CA TYR A 2 19.96 13.08 17.76
C TYR A 2 19.52 11.64 17.52
N PRO A 3 18.36 11.13 17.93
CA PRO A 3 17.97 9.77 17.55
C PRO A 3 17.07 9.71 16.32
N LEU A 4 16.25 10.71 16.04
CA LEU A 4 15.16 10.59 15.07
C LEU A 4 15.58 10.68 13.59
N ARG A 5 16.75 11.24 13.27
CA ARG A 5 17.23 11.32 11.88
C ARG A 5 17.80 10.02 11.31
N ARG A 6 18.16 9.05 12.13
CA ARG A 6 18.74 7.77 11.67
C ARG A 6 17.72 6.67 11.38
N GLN A 7 16.50 6.77 11.90
CA GLN A 7 15.40 5.84 11.61
C GLN A 7 14.72 6.09 10.25
N ARG A 8 15.04 7.19 9.57
CA ARG A 8 14.50 7.56 8.26
C ARG A 8 15.16 6.84 7.07
N GLN A 9 15.94 5.80 7.26
CA GLN A 9 16.64 5.13 6.16
C GLN A 9 15.75 4.23 5.30
N MET A 10 14.55 3.83 5.78
CA MET A 10 13.53 3.16 5.01
C MET A 10 12.23 3.98 5.12
N CYS A 11 12.04 4.93 4.21
CA CYS A 11 10.87 5.82 4.21
C CYS A 11 9.58 5.10 3.81
N ILE A 12 9.69 3.93 3.18
CA ILE A 12 8.58 3.09 2.74
C ILE A 12 8.76 1.65 3.17
N ARG A 13 7.65 0.92 3.21
CA ARG A 13 7.58 -0.51 3.51
C ARG A 13 6.63 -1.19 2.54
N ASP A 14 7.09 -2.30 1.95
CA ASP A 14 6.24 -3.21 1.19
C ASP A 14 5.92 -4.42 2.06
N ARG A 15 4.68 -4.90 1.97
CA ARG A 15 4.26 -6.16 2.61
C ARG A 15 3.19 -6.86 1.79
N ILE A 16 3.16 -8.20 1.89
CA ILE A 16 2.08 -9.00 1.35
C ILE A 16 1.11 -9.33 2.48
N LEU A 17 -0.16 -9.06 2.25
CA LEU A 17 -1.25 -9.39 3.15
C LEU A 17 -2.17 -10.39 2.46
N ASP A 18 -2.45 -11.49 3.17
CA ASP A 18 -3.41 -12.53 2.78
C ASP A 18 -4.58 -12.46 3.77
N ALA A 19 -5.67 -11.89 3.33
CA ALA A 19 -6.81 -11.59 4.19
C ALA A 19 -7.82 -12.76 4.16
N ASN A 20 -7.86 -13.55 5.26
CA ASN A 20 -8.85 -14.62 5.43
C ASN A 20 -10.16 -14.13 6.07
N ASP A 21 -10.18 -12.92 6.60
CA ASP A 21 -11.34 -12.25 7.19
C ASP A 21 -11.20 -10.74 6.97
N TRP A 22 -12.28 -9.99 7.19
CA TRP A 22 -12.20 -8.53 7.17
C TRP A 22 -11.12 -8.01 8.11
N LEU A 23 -10.23 -7.17 7.61
CA LEU A 23 -9.42 -6.33 8.48
C LEU A 23 -10.30 -5.22 9.06
N SER A 24 -9.88 -4.60 10.18
CA SER A 24 -10.66 -3.51 10.76
C SER A 24 -10.83 -2.36 9.77
N VAL A 25 -11.98 -1.71 9.82
CA VAL A 25 -12.18 -0.42 9.16
C VAL A 25 -11.33 0.61 9.88
N GLN A 26 -10.45 1.28 9.15
CA GLN A 26 -9.41 2.13 9.70
C GLN A 26 -9.16 3.37 8.84
N VAL A 27 -8.48 4.32 9.42
CA VAL A 27 -7.95 5.51 8.77
C VAL A 27 -6.57 5.83 9.33
N HIS A 28 -5.73 6.45 8.52
CA HIS A 28 -4.39 6.88 8.93
C HIS A 28 -4.28 8.40 8.88
N PRO A 29 -3.54 9.04 9.82
CA PRO A 29 -3.28 10.46 9.80
C PRO A 29 -2.31 10.85 8.69
N ASP A 30 -2.26 12.14 8.36
CA ASP A 30 -1.16 12.75 7.62
C ASP A 30 0.08 12.96 8.51
N ASP A 31 1.17 13.45 7.90
CA ASP A 31 2.43 13.69 8.61
C ASP A 31 2.29 14.76 9.72
N ALA A 32 1.48 15.79 9.50
CA ALA A 32 1.32 16.86 10.47
C ALA A 32 0.60 16.38 11.73
N TYR A 33 -0.55 15.71 11.55
CA TYR A 33 -1.31 15.16 12.65
C TYR A 33 -0.56 14.02 13.37
N GLY A 34 0.07 13.12 12.61
CA GLY A 34 0.83 12.01 13.18
C GLY A 34 2.00 12.49 14.03
N MET A 35 2.75 13.48 13.56
CA MET A 35 3.86 14.07 14.33
C MET A 35 3.40 14.80 15.58
N GLU A 36 2.27 15.49 15.54
CA GLU A 36 1.74 16.25 16.68
C GLU A 36 1.19 15.34 17.79
N HIS A 37 0.46 14.28 17.42
CA HIS A 37 -0.31 13.46 18.36
C HIS A 37 0.37 12.15 18.72
N GLU A 38 1.14 11.55 17.79
CA GLU A 38 1.75 10.23 17.98
C GLU A 38 3.29 10.27 17.99
N GLY A 39 3.90 11.39 17.55
CA GLY A 39 5.35 11.50 17.38
C GLY A 39 5.89 10.67 16.20
N GLU A 40 5.01 10.26 15.29
CA GLU A 40 5.29 9.49 14.09
C GLU A 40 4.81 10.23 12.83
N LEU A 41 5.38 9.86 11.67
CA LEU A 41 4.87 10.36 10.39
C LEU A 41 3.51 9.72 10.08
N GLY A 42 2.79 10.35 9.16
CA GLY A 42 1.54 9.85 8.63
C GLY A 42 1.70 8.54 7.84
N LYS A 43 0.59 8.02 7.34
CA LYS A 43 0.60 6.75 6.64
C LYS A 43 -0.28 6.81 5.38
N THR A 44 0.33 7.27 4.30
CA THR A 44 -0.20 7.09 2.95
C THR A 44 0.24 5.73 2.43
N GLU A 45 -0.66 5.01 1.78
CA GLU A 45 -0.41 3.67 1.25
C GLU A 45 -1.04 3.46 -0.12
N CYS A 46 -0.73 2.34 -0.74
CA CYS A 46 -1.42 1.84 -1.92
C CYS A 46 -1.43 0.32 -1.94
N TRP A 47 -2.38 -0.24 -2.67
CA TRP A 47 -2.59 -1.68 -2.77
C TRP A 47 -2.59 -2.13 -4.22
N TYR A 48 -1.78 -3.13 -4.53
CA TYR A 48 -1.88 -3.90 -5.76
C TYR A 48 -2.52 -5.25 -5.44
N ILE A 49 -3.65 -5.56 -6.08
CA ILE A 49 -4.34 -6.84 -5.87
C ILE A 49 -3.60 -7.95 -6.63
N ILE A 50 -2.86 -8.78 -5.88
CA ILE A 50 -2.12 -9.91 -6.43
C ILE A 50 -3.08 -11.02 -6.86
N ASP A 51 -4.09 -11.28 -6.03
CA ASP A 51 -5.16 -12.23 -6.30
C ASP A 51 -6.41 -11.89 -5.47
N ALA A 52 -7.58 -12.29 -5.94
CA ALA A 52 -8.84 -12.10 -5.23
C ALA A 52 -9.81 -13.21 -5.59
N GLU A 53 -10.55 -13.71 -4.59
CA GLU A 53 -11.65 -14.64 -4.79
C GLU A 53 -12.84 -13.95 -5.50
N GLU A 54 -13.72 -14.73 -6.11
CA GLU A 54 -14.92 -14.18 -6.76
C GLU A 54 -15.82 -13.53 -5.72
N GLY A 55 -16.22 -12.27 -5.98
CA GLY A 55 -17.05 -11.48 -5.08
C GLY A 55 -16.31 -10.81 -3.93
N ALA A 56 -14.97 -10.89 -3.88
CA ALA A 56 -14.18 -10.20 -2.87
C ALA A 56 -14.31 -8.67 -3.00
N GLU A 57 -14.39 -8.00 -1.86
CA GLU A 57 -14.61 -6.55 -1.77
C GLU A 57 -13.65 -5.92 -0.76
N ILE A 58 -13.32 -4.65 -0.99
CA ILE A 58 -12.68 -3.77 -0.01
C ILE A 58 -13.66 -2.70 0.44
N ILE A 59 -13.41 -2.09 1.59
CA ILE A 59 -13.99 -0.80 1.94
C ILE A 59 -13.02 0.26 1.46
N TYR A 60 -13.52 1.21 0.64
CA TYR A 60 -12.70 2.28 0.07
C TYR A 60 -13.48 3.60 0.06
N GLY A 61 -13.30 4.38 1.12
CA GLY A 61 -14.05 5.61 1.40
C GLY A 61 -15.35 5.38 2.17
N HIS A 62 -16.13 6.45 2.27
CA HIS A 62 -17.41 6.49 2.96
C HIS A 62 -18.41 7.41 2.25
N LYS A 63 -19.70 7.28 2.57
CA LYS A 63 -20.81 7.98 1.90
C LYS A 63 -21.19 9.30 2.55
N ALA A 64 -20.75 9.56 3.80
CA ALA A 64 -21.10 10.79 4.52
C ALA A 64 -20.56 12.04 3.80
N GLN A 65 -21.39 13.06 3.72
CA GLN A 65 -21.10 14.33 3.02
C GLN A 65 -20.61 15.42 3.97
N THR A 66 -20.86 15.27 5.27
CA THR A 66 -20.41 16.22 6.32
C THR A 66 -19.80 15.47 7.50
N LYS A 67 -19.00 16.17 8.31
CA LYS A 67 -18.44 15.60 9.54
C LYS A 67 -19.53 15.23 10.56
N GLU A 68 -20.60 15.98 10.62
CA GLU A 68 -21.75 15.72 11.51
C GLU A 68 -22.50 14.45 11.09
N GLU A 69 -22.70 14.24 9.78
CA GLU A 69 -23.30 13.01 9.24
C GLU A 69 -22.39 11.82 9.51
N LEU A 70 -21.07 11.96 9.27
CA LEU A 70 -20.08 10.94 9.56
C LEU A 70 -20.14 10.51 11.04
N ALA A 71 -20.10 11.46 11.97
CA ALA A 71 -20.19 11.19 13.40
C ALA A 71 -21.52 10.50 13.77
N THR A 72 -22.64 10.98 13.21
CA THR A 72 -23.98 10.40 13.47
C THR A 72 -24.07 8.94 13.02
N LEU A 73 -23.56 8.62 11.82
CA LEU A 73 -23.59 7.25 11.29
C LEU A 73 -22.70 6.31 12.09
N ILE A 74 -21.53 6.79 12.52
CA ILE A 74 -20.61 6.02 13.40
C ILE A 74 -21.27 5.76 14.76
N GLU A 75 -21.84 6.76 15.41
CA GLU A 75 -22.52 6.64 16.71
C GLU A 75 -23.73 5.72 16.64
N ALA A 76 -24.48 5.76 15.53
CA ALA A 76 -25.62 4.88 15.30
C ALA A 76 -25.20 3.44 14.94
N GLY A 77 -23.94 3.19 14.61
CA GLY A 77 -23.46 1.91 14.09
C GLY A 77 -24.05 1.55 12.73
N ASP A 78 -24.48 2.56 11.94
CA ASP A 78 -25.03 2.34 10.59
C ASP A 78 -23.89 2.18 9.56
N TRP A 79 -23.22 1.04 9.65
CA TRP A 79 -22.09 0.73 8.79
C TRP A 79 -22.49 0.53 7.32
N ASP A 80 -23.66 -0.01 7.05
CA ASP A 80 -24.17 -0.17 5.67
C ASP A 80 -24.53 1.18 5.03
N GLY A 81 -25.03 2.11 5.83
CA GLY A 81 -25.26 3.49 5.43
C GLY A 81 -23.97 4.28 5.21
N LEU A 82 -22.91 3.95 5.95
CA LEU A 82 -21.66 4.71 5.96
C LEU A 82 -20.63 4.19 4.94
N LEU A 83 -20.35 2.87 4.93
CA LEU A 83 -19.17 2.32 4.27
C LEU A 83 -19.39 2.18 2.74
N SER A 84 -18.36 2.57 1.98
CA SER A 84 -18.33 2.38 0.52
C SER A 84 -17.60 1.07 0.21
N LYS A 85 -18.36 0.03 -0.19
CA LYS A 85 -17.82 -1.27 -0.62
C LYS A 85 -17.47 -1.22 -2.10
N THR A 86 -16.28 -1.71 -2.46
CA THR A 86 -15.79 -1.75 -3.83
C THR A 86 -15.35 -3.17 -4.16
N PRO A 87 -15.97 -3.82 -5.17
CA PRO A 87 -15.53 -5.13 -5.62
C PRO A 87 -14.14 -5.04 -6.25
N VAL A 88 -13.33 -6.07 -6.03
CA VAL A 88 -11.95 -6.12 -6.51
C VAL A 88 -11.65 -7.40 -7.27
N LYS A 89 -10.66 -7.32 -8.15
CA LYS A 89 -10.11 -8.46 -8.89
C LYS A 89 -8.61 -8.35 -9.01
N LYS A 90 -7.97 -9.45 -9.33
CA LYS A 90 -6.54 -9.51 -9.66
C LYS A 90 -6.13 -8.43 -10.65
N GLY A 91 -5.08 -7.69 -10.30
CA GLY A 91 -4.50 -6.63 -11.13
C GLY A 91 -5.03 -5.23 -10.85
N ASP A 92 -6.08 -5.11 -10.04
CA ASP A 92 -6.58 -3.79 -9.62
C ASP A 92 -5.55 -3.09 -8.73
N PHE A 93 -5.61 -1.76 -8.75
CA PHE A 93 -4.74 -0.90 -7.96
C PHE A 93 -5.54 0.19 -7.27
N PHE A 94 -5.25 0.42 -5.99
CA PHE A 94 -5.90 1.44 -5.17
C PHE A 94 -4.85 2.31 -4.48
N PHE A 95 -4.95 3.61 -4.67
CA PHE A 95 -4.17 4.59 -3.92
C PHE A 95 -4.96 5.02 -2.69
N VAL A 96 -4.42 4.82 -1.50
CA VAL A 96 -5.05 5.06 -0.20
C VAL A 96 -4.29 6.18 0.52
N PRO A 97 -4.54 7.46 0.18
CA PRO A 97 -3.92 8.56 0.89
C PRO A 97 -4.38 8.62 2.35
N SER A 98 -3.57 9.23 3.20
CA SER A 98 -3.96 9.55 4.58
C SER A 98 -5.34 10.24 4.62
N GLY A 99 -6.12 9.96 5.67
CA GLY A 99 -7.50 10.44 5.79
C GLY A 99 -8.55 9.61 5.03
N THR A 100 -8.16 8.56 4.30
CA THR A 100 -9.10 7.67 3.63
C THR A 100 -9.57 6.57 4.55
N MET A 101 -10.88 6.42 4.73
CA MET A 101 -11.48 5.26 5.41
C MET A 101 -11.33 4.01 4.53
N HIS A 102 -10.80 2.92 5.07
CA HIS A 102 -10.54 1.71 4.27
C HIS A 102 -10.52 0.43 5.10
N ALA A 103 -10.77 -0.71 4.44
CA ALA A 103 -10.53 -2.04 4.98
C ALA A 103 -10.37 -3.05 3.83
N ILE A 104 -9.61 -4.12 4.08
CA ILE A 104 -9.45 -5.24 3.17
C ILE A 104 -10.40 -6.35 3.61
N GLY A 105 -11.21 -6.85 2.67
CA GLY A 105 -12.11 -7.97 2.90
C GLY A 105 -11.45 -9.34 2.73
N PRO A 106 -12.16 -10.41 3.09
CA PRO A 106 -11.65 -11.77 2.96
C PRO A 106 -11.43 -12.19 1.50
N GLY A 107 -10.54 -13.18 1.31
CA GLY A 107 -10.22 -13.74 0.01
C GLY A 107 -9.37 -12.85 -0.88
N ILE A 108 -8.66 -11.86 -0.30
CA ILE A 108 -7.84 -10.91 -1.05
C ILE A 108 -6.38 -11.06 -0.64
N LEU A 109 -5.52 -11.24 -1.65
CA LEU A 109 -4.07 -11.19 -1.52
C LEU A 109 -3.56 -9.90 -2.13
N ILE A 110 -2.98 -9.03 -1.33
CA ILE A 110 -2.44 -7.74 -1.79
C ILE A 110 -0.94 -7.60 -1.56
N LEU A 111 -0.31 -6.78 -2.39
CA LEU A 111 0.95 -6.11 -2.07
C LEU A 111 0.62 -4.67 -1.69
N GLU A 112 0.93 -4.32 -0.45
CA GLU A 112 0.78 -2.98 0.09
C GLU A 112 2.14 -2.28 0.13
N THR A 113 2.23 -1.09 -0.47
CA THR A 113 3.33 -0.16 -0.29
C THR A 113 2.85 1.02 0.53
N GLN A 114 3.56 1.38 1.61
CA GLN A 114 3.16 2.43 2.55
C GLN A 114 4.34 3.25 3.04
N GLN A 115 4.06 4.46 3.57
CA GLN A 115 5.02 5.14 4.45
C GLN A 115 5.33 4.23 5.65
N SER A 116 6.57 4.28 6.12
CA SER A 116 7.02 3.45 7.25
C SER A 116 6.50 3.99 8.59
N SER A 117 5.20 3.89 8.79
CA SER A 117 4.47 4.25 10.00
C SER A 117 3.57 3.09 10.43
N ASP A 118 3.34 2.93 11.73
CA ASP A 118 2.44 1.93 12.30
C ASP A 118 1.15 2.55 12.86
N THR A 119 1.02 3.89 12.81
CA THR A 119 -0.15 4.61 13.32
C THR A 119 -1.42 4.22 12.56
N THR A 120 -2.41 3.75 13.30
CA THR A 120 -3.69 3.29 12.75
C THR A 120 -4.82 3.67 13.69
N TYR A 121 -5.81 4.41 13.21
CA TYR A 121 -7.03 4.69 13.94
C TYR A 121 -8.14 3.76 13.47
N ARG A 122 -8.57 2.91 14.39
CA ARG A 122 -9.63 1.91 14.13
C ARG A 122 -10.98 2.54 14.32
N VAL A 123 -11.82 2.49 13.27
CA VAL A 123 -13.18 3.01 13.26
C VAL A 123 -14.19 1.93 13.63
N TYR A 124 -14.00 0.72 13.08
CA TYR A 124 -14.89 -0.40 13.33
C TYR A 124 -14.14 -1.73 13.22
N ASP A 125 -14.45 -2.68 14.05
CA ASP A 125 -13.78 -3.98 14.08
C ASP A 125 -14.74 -5.17 13.96
N PHE A 126 -15.91 -4.96 13.36
CA PHE A 126 -16.94 -5.99 13.14
C PHE A 126 -17.35 -6.70 14.44
N ASP A 127 -17.33 -5.97 15.57
CA ASP A 127 -17.66 -6.45 16.92
C ASP A 127 -16.87 -7.68 17.39
N ARG A 128 -15.70 -7.92 16.77
CA ARG A 128 -14.83 -9.04 17.07
C ARG A 128 -14.33 -8.99 18.51
N ARG A 129 -14.19 -10.17 19.09
CA ARG A 129 -13.67 -10.36 20.44
C ARG A 129 -12.51 -11.34 20.41
N ASP A 130 -11.55 -11.12 21.29
CA ASP A 130 -10.48 -12.08 21.54
C ASP A 130 -10.99 -13.30 22.32
N ASP A 131 -10.12 -14.28 22.58
CA ASP A 131 -10.44 -15.50 23.32
C ASP A 131 -10.87 -15.23 24.80
N GLN A 132 -10.62 -14.01 25.28
CA GLN A 132 -11.01 -13.54 26.61
C GLN A 132 -12.33 -12.75 26.59
N GLY A 133 -12.90 -12.52 25.39
CA GLY A 133 -14.13 -11.77 25.19
C GLY A 133 -13.95 -10.25 25.09
N ASN A 134 -12.71 -9.73 25.03
CA ASN A 134 -12.44 -8.30 24.91
C ASN A 134 -12.50 -7.86 23.46
N GLN A 135 -13.05 -6.67 23.22
CA GLN A 135 -12.96 -5.98 21.92
C GLN A 135 -11.66 -5.18 21.83
N ARG A 136 -11.14 -5.01 20.62
CA ARG A 136 -10.04 -4.09 20.37
C ARG A 136 -10.53 -2.65 20.54
N GLU A 137 -9.65 -1.78 21.01
CA GLU A 137 -9.93 -0.37 21.16
C GLU A 137 -10.27 0.29 19.80
N LEU A 138 -11.29 1.14 19.81
CA LEU A 138 -11.67 1.99 18.69
C LEU A 138 -11.17 3.42 18.95
N HIS A 139 -10.71 4.09 17.91
CA HIS A 139 -10.12 5.43 17.96
C HIS A 139 -11.05 6.44 17.26
N ILE A 140 -12.32 6.50 17.71
CA ILE A 140 -13.38 7.25 17.00
C ILE A 140 -13.05 8.75 16.92
N GLN A 141 -12.59 9.37 18.03
CA GLN A 141 -12.29 10.78 18.07
C GLN A 141 -11.18 11.13 17.06
N GLN A 142 -10.05 10.43 17.11
CA GLN A 142 -8.93 10.65 16.20
C GLN A 142 -9.36 10.37 14.75
N SER A 143 -10.18 9.34 14.53
CA SER A 143 -10.69 9.04 13.19
C SER A 143 -11.52 10.18 12.62
N LEU A 144 -12.43 10.77 13.40
CA LEU A 144 -13.25 11.91 12.98
C LEU A 144 -12.41 13.15 12.66
N GLU A 145 -11.31 13.35 13.36
CA GLU A 145 -10.39 14.47 13.15
C GLU A 145 -9.64 14.34 11.81
N VAL A 146 -9.17 13.11 11.47
CA VAL A 146 -8.32 12.89 10.31
C VAL A 146 -9.07 12.47 9.05
N LEU A 147 -10.32 11.97 9.14
CA LEU A 147 -11.09 11.51 7.97
C LEU A 147 -11.39 12.65 7.00
N ASN A 148 -11.06 12.43 5.73
CA ASN A 148 -11.42 13.29 4.62
C ASN A 148 -12.86 13.00 4.15
N LEU A 149 -13.58 14.05 3.77
CA LEU A 149 -14.88 13.93 3.13
C LEU A 149 -14.72 13.74 1.61
N GLY A 150 -15.69 13.06 1.03
CA GLY A 150 -15.73 12.80 -0.42
C GLY A 150 -15.09 11.47 -0.81
N GLU A 151 -15.19 11.18 -2.10
CA GLU A 151 -14.65 9.93 -2.64
C GLU A 151 -13.11 9.96 -2.72
N PRO A 152 -12.42 8.88 -2.36
CA PRO A 152 -10.98 8.78 -2.53
C PRO A 152 -10.59 8.93 -4.00
N GLN A 153 -9.52 9.69 -4.25
CA GLN A 153 -8.98 9.87 -5.59
C GLN A 153 -7.97 8.77 -5.89
N ASN A 154 -8.28 7.91 -6.83
CA ASN A 154 -7.33 6.90 -7.28
C ASN A 154 -6.32 7.51 -8.27
N SER A 155 -5.14 6.90 -8.35
CA SER A 155 -4.11 7.30 -9.33
C SER A 155 -4.51 6.90 -10.75
N VAL A 156 -4.04 7.67 -11.72
CA VAL A 156 -4.17 7.33 -13.14
C VAL A 156 -2.85 6.70 -13.61
N PRO A 157 -2.81 5.38 -13.87
CA PRO A 157 -1.60 4.71 -14.31
C PRO A 157 -1.12 5.21 -15.68
N SER A 158 0.20 5.27 -15.85
CA SER A 158 0.84 5.57 -17.13
C SER A 158 1.82 4.47 -17.52
N THR A 159 1.85 4.11 -18.81
CA THR A 159 2.64 2.98 -19.29
C THR A 159 3.62 3.40 -20.38
N VAL A 160 4.87 2.98 -20.22
CA VAL A 160 5.93 3.05 -21.23
C VAL A 160 6.30 1.63 -21.67
N LYS A 161 6.44 1.42 -23.00
CA LYS A 161 6.76 0.11 -23.56
C LYS A 161 7.99 0.19 -24.45
N THR A 162 8.86 -0.81 -24.29
CA THR A 162 9.91 -1.17 -25.24
C THR A 162 9.65 -2.58 -25.76
N MET A 163 10.57 -3.16 -26.54
CA MET A 163 10.44 -4.55 -27.00
C MET A 163 10.54 -5.55 -25.84
N GLN A 164 11.34 -5.26 -24.78
CA GLN A 164 11.63 -6.17 -23.69
C GLN A 164 11.00 -5.78 -22.36
N LEU A 165 10.50 -4.54 -22.22
CA LEU A 165 9.95 -4.03 -20.97
C LEU A 165 8.67 -3.25 -21.19
N GLU A 166 7.61 -3.62 -20.48
CA GLU A 166 6.44 -2.79 -20.23
C GLU A 166 6.50 -2.30 -18.78
N MET A 167 6.62 -0.99 -18.60
CA MET A 167 6.70 -0.34 -17.29
C MET A 167 5.46 0.53 -17.08
N THR A 168 4.61 0.16 -16.16
CA THR A 168 3.44 0.92 -15.76
C THR A 168 3.71 1.60 -14.43
N CYS A 169 3.74 2.93 -14.41
CA CYS A 169 3.70 3.70 -13.17
C CYS A 169 2.27 3.65 -12.64
N LEU A 170 2.08 2.97 -11.50
CA LEU A 170 0.78 2.81 -10.85
C LEU A 170 0.43 4.05 -10.04
N THR A 171 1.41 4.61 -9.32
CA THR A 171 1.31 5.88 -8.60
C THR A 171 2.70 6.50 -8.44
N SER A 172 2.73 7.83 -8.41
CA SER A 172 3.90 8.61 -7.99
C SER A 172 3.37 9.81 -7.21
N ASN A 173 3.75 9.91 -5.94
CA ASN A 173 3.28 10.93 -5.00
C ASN A 173 4.45 11.52 -4.21
N ALA A 174 4.21 12.34 -3.21
CA ALA A 174 5.26 12.97 -2.41
C ALA A 174 6.14 11.96 -1.62
N PHE A 175 5.66 10.75 -1.37
CA PHE A 175 6.32 9.79 -0.48
C PHE A 175 7.01 8.67 -1.24
N PHE A 176 6.37 8.16 -2.30
CA PHE A 176 6.87 7.00 -3.04
C PHE A 176 6.36 6.94 -4.48
N THR A 177 7.05 6.16 -5.28
CA THR A 177 6.60 5.74 -6.61
C THR A 177 6.50 4.21 -6.65
N VAL A 178 5.43 3.70 -7.25
CA VAL A 178 5.19 2.26 -7.44
C VAL A 178 4.97 1.96 -8.91
N TYR A 179 5.70 0.99 -9.40
CA TYR A 179 5.61 0.49 -10.76
C TYR A 179 5.17 -0.97 -10.79
N LYS A 180 4.50 -1.32 -11.86
CA LYS A 180 4.41 -2.71 -12.34
C LYS A 180 5.30 -2.84 -13.57
N TRP A 181 6.27 -3.75 -13.51
CA TRP A 181 7.16 -4.07 -14.61
C TRP A 181 6.86 -5.46 -15.15
N LYS A 182 6.83 -5.56 -16.50
CA LYS A 182 6.68 -6.83 -17.21
C LYS A 182 7.82 -6.97 -18.22
N PHE A 183 8.60 -8.03 -18.02
CA PHE A 183 9.78 -8.35 -18.82
C PHE A 183 9.48 -9.41 -19.86
N SER A 184 10.13 -9.29 -21.03
CA SER A 184 10.15 -10.26 -22.11
C SER A 184 11.53 -10.36 -22.76
N GLY A 185 12.59 -10.49 -21.95
CA GLY A 185 13.99 -10.57 -22.36
C GLY A 185 14.91 -9.73 -21.52
N LEU A 186 16.12 -9.49 -22.00
CA LEU A 186 17.17 -8.76 -21.29
C LEU A 186 16.91 -7.25 -21.29
N VAL A 187 17.00 -6.66 -20.11
CA VAL A 187 16.90 -5.22 -19.89
C VAL A 187 17.97 -4.76 -18.91
N ASP A 188 18.74 -3.76 -19.35
CA ASP A 188 19.75 -3.08 -18.54
C ASP A 188 19.13 -1.90 -17.81
N PHE A 189 19.51 -1.71 -16.57
CA PHE A 189 19.07 -0.60 -15.72
C PHE A 189 20.22 0.21 -15.16
N LYS A 190 19.98 1.52 -15.05
CA LYS A 190 20.75 2.42 -14.19
C LYS A 190 19.85 2.92 -13.09
N GLN A 191 20.21 2.62 -11.86
CA GLN A 191 19.43 3.03 -10.70
C GLN A 191 19.67 4.51 -10.39
N SER A 192 18.57 5.25 -10.24
CA SER A 192 18.57 6.65 -9.80
C SER A 192 17.89 6.85 -8.45
N ALA A 193 17.08 5.88 -8.02
CA ALA A 193 16.39 5.93 -6.74
C ALA A 193 17.32 5.55 -5.58
N PRO A 194 17.05 6.04 -4.36
CA PRO A 194 17.86 5.70 -3.18
C PRO A 194 17.94 4.20 -2.91
N TYR A 195 16.89 3.47 -3.19
CA TYR A 195 16.81 2.00 -3.20
C TYR A 195 15.54 1.56 -3.94
N LEU A 196 15.51 0.31 -4.39
CA LEU A 196 14.30 -0.30 -4.94
C LEU A 196 13.87 -1.48 -4.07
N LEU A 197 12.57 -1.58 -3.78
CA LEU A 197 11.94 -2.80 -3.25
C LEU A 197 11.28 -3.51 -4.42
N CYS A 198 11.59 -4.78 -4.59
CA CYS A 198 11.14 -5.56 -5.75
C CYS A 198 10.44 -6.84 -5.29
N SER A 199 9.26 -7.11 -5.87
CA SER A 199 8.45 -8.30 -5.56
C SER A 199 8.02 -8.99 -6.85
N VAL A 200 8.49 -10.22 -7.08
CA VAL A 200 8.18 -11.00 -8.29
C VAL A 200 6.79 -11.61 -8.16
N LEU A 201 5.85 -11.16 -9.00
CA LEU A 201 4.46 -11.62 -8.99
C LEU A 201 4.24 -12.90 -9.81
N SER A 202 4.96 -13.03 -10.92
CA SER A 202 4.83 -14.19 -11.83
C SER A 202 6.05 -14.37 -12.70
N GLY A 203 6.17 -15.56 -13.31
CA GLY A 203 7.25 -15.87 -14.23
C GLY A 203 8.56 -16.21 -13.55
N ASN A 204 9.64 -16.16 -14.34
CA ASN A 204 11.01 -16.46 -13.89
C ASN A 204 12.03 -15.72 -14.77
N GLY A 205 13.24 -15.57 -14.23
CA GLY A 205 14.35 -14.90 -14.90
C GLY A 205 15.60 -14.89 -14.05
N THR A 206 16.50 -13.98 -14.39
CA THR A 206 17.75 -13.75 -13.64
C THR A 206 17.94 -12.27 -13.39
N LEU A 207 18.50 -11.93 -12.23
CA LEU A 207 19.04 -10.61 -11.89
C LEU A 207 20.56 -10.71 -11.91
N THR A 208 21.24 -9.87 -12.67
CA THR A 208 22.69 -9.75 -12.67
C THR A 208 23.11 -8.43 -12.00
N VAL A 209 23.95 -8.53 -10.96
CA VAL A 209 24.56 -7.41 -10.25
C VAL A 209 26.03 -7.72 -10.03
N ASP A 210 26.93 -6.82 -10.40
CA ASP A 210 28.39 -6.99 -10.22
C ASP A 210 28.89 -8.36 -10.75
N SER A 211 28.44 -8.77 -11.94
CA SER A 211 28.75 -10.09 -12.56
C SER A 211 28.26 -11.31 -11.78
N ARG A 212 27.43 -11.11 -10.75
CA ARG A 212 26.77 -12.21 -10.03
C ARG A 212 25.34 -12.38 -10.55
N ILE A 213 24.97 -13.62 -10.77
CA ILE A 213 23.65 -13.99 -11.29
C ILE A 213 22.81 -14.59 -10.16
N TYR A 214 21.62 -14.07 -10.00
CA TYR A 214 20.60 -14.51 -9.05
C TYR A 214 19.38 -14.99 -9.83
N CYS A 215 18.93 -16.22 -9.59
CA CYS A 215 17.67 -16.71 -10.17
C CYS A 215 16.50 -16.03 -9.50
N LEU A 216 15.53 -15.59 -10.31
CA LEU A 216 14.27 -14.98 -9.88
C LEU A 216 13.09 -15.88 -10.25
N LYS A 217 12.15 -16.02 -9.33
CA LYS A 217 10.88 -16.75 -9.53
C LYS A 217 9.75 -16.06 -8.76
N LYS A 218 8.51 -16.41 -9.07
CA LYS A 218 7.32 -15.96 -8.33
C LYS A 218 7.52 -16.13 -6.83
N GLY A 219 7.24 -15.08 -6.07
CA GLY A 219 7.34 -15.02 -4.61
C GLY A 219 8.71 -14.57 -4.10
N ASP A 220 9.69 -14.33 -4.97
CA ASP A 220 10.96 -13.75 -4.55
C ASP A 220 10.79 -12.24 -4.29
N HIS A 221 11.42 -11.79 -3.20
CA HIS A 221 11.47 -10.39 -2.80
C HIS A 221 12.93 -9.99 -2.60
N PHE A 222 13.31 -8.84 -3.11
CA PHE A 222 14.67 -8.33 -2.94
C PHE A 222 14.72 -6.82 -2.89
N LEU A 223 15.83 -6.31 -2.35
CA LEU A 223 16.12 -4.90 -2.28
C LEU A 223 17.38 -4.61 -3.08
N LEU A 224 17.34 -3.60 -3.93
CA LEU A 224 18.51 -3.04 -4.61
C LEU A 224 18.88 -1.72 -3.91
N PRO A 225 19.97 -1.69 -3.12
CA PRO A 225 20.40 -0.50 -2.40
C PRO A 225 21.07 0.51 -3.35
N ASN A 226 21.29 1.73 -2.91
CA ASN A 226 21.82 2.83 -3.73
C ASN A 226 23.23 2.62 -4.30
N ASN A 227 24.00 1.70 -3.72
CA ASN A 227 25.33 1.35 -4.22
C ASN A 227 25.28 0.34 -5.40
N VAL A 228 24.12 -0.20 -5.73
CA VAL A 228 23.88 -0.98 -6.95
C VAL A 228 23.42 -0.03 -8.03
N THR A 229 24.35 0.47 -8.83
CA THR A 229 24.06 1.49 -9.86
C THR A 229 23.65 0.89 -11.19
N ASP A 230 24.27 -0.22 -11.57
CA ASP A 230 24.05 -0.89 -12.84
C ASP A 230 23.67 -2.35 -12.58
N TRP A 231 22.59 -2.80 -13.20
CA TRP A 231 22.07 -4.14 -13.04
C TRP A 231 21.20 -4.55 -14.23
N GLU A 232 21.02 -5.83 -14.42
CA GLU A 232 20.27 -6.41 -15.54
C GLU A 232 19.21 -7.37 -15.04
N ILE A 233 18.07 -7.43 -15.75
CA ILE A 233 17.11 -8.53 -15.64
C ILE A 233 16.96 -9.18 -17.02
N ASP A 234 17.04 -10.51 -17.04
CA ASP A 234 16.72 -11.32 -18.22
C ASP A 234 15.66 -12.35 -17.86
N GLY A 235 14.59 -12.44 -18.66
CA GLY A 235 13.56 -13.43 -18.46
C GLY A 235 12.17 -12.99 -18.88
N GLN A 236 11.18 -13.81 -18.48
CA GLN A 236 9.76 -13.52 -18.64
C GLN A 236 9.11 -13.48 -17.26
N LEU A 237 8.98 -12.31 -16.68
CA LEU A 237 8.45 -12.12 -15.34
C LEU A 237 7.71 -10.80 -15.19
N GLU A 238 6.80 -10.78 -14.24
CA GLU A 238 6.15 -9.56 -13.76
C GLU A 238 6.54 -9.28 -12.32
N MET A 239 6.78 -8.02 -11.98
CA MET A 239 7.09 -7.59 -10.62
C MET A 239 6.48 -6.24 -10.29
N ILE A 240 6.24 -6.02 -8.99
CA ILE A 240 6.03 -4.68 -8.44
C ILE A 240 7.38 -4.17 -7.98
N VAL A 241 7.64 -2.91 -8.29
CA VAL A 241 8.86 -2.19 -7.90
C VAL A 241 8.45 -0.88 -7.26
N SER A 242 8.91 -0.64 -6.05
CA SER A 242 8.65 0.60 -5.33
C SER A 242 9.94 1.27 -4.90
N HIS A 243 9.91 2.58 -4.77
CA HIS A 243 10.99 3.36 -4.19
C HIS A 243 10.46 4.60 -3.48
N PRO A 244 11.19 5.11 -2.46
CA PRO A 244 10.84 6.39 -1.86
C PRO A 244 11.13 7.52 -2.86
N ASN A 245 10.32 8.57 -2.79
CA ASN A 245 10.62 9.83 -3.46
C ASN A 245 11.47 10.70 -2.53
N GLU A 246 12.32 11.54 -3.09
CA GLU A 246 13.05 12.54 -2.33
C GLU A 246 12.06 13.64 -1.89
N ALA A 247 12.11 13.99 -0.60
CA ALA A 247 11.32 15.06 0.00
C ALA A 247 11.95 16.44 -0.27
#